data_54f4e5c11d7f726cfcb47e6f027cb960
#
_entry.id   54f4e5c11d7f726cfcb47e6f027cb960
#
_cell.length_a   1.000
_cell.length_b   1.000
_cell.length_c   1.000
_cell.angle_alpha   90.00
_cell.angle_beta   90.00
_cell.angle_gamma   90.00
#
_symmetry.space_group_name_H-M   'P 1'
#
loop_
_entity.id
_entity.type
_entity.pdbx_description
1 polymer ?
#
loop_
_entity_poly.entity_id
_entity_poly.type
_entity_poly.pdbx_seq_one_letter_code
_entity_poly.pdbx_strand_id
1 'polypeptide(L)'
;MAYSSRSKGINQRNFALDIIENRYIDNSQLSRNAVIYFADGDNTYDTRLVDELVKTRGVSVFPVGFTAGLLYERCLVDEKTGLVAGFVGWRGGRKFPIDMAGFSISLQVCLESCL
;
A
#
# COMPACT_ATOMS: atom_id res chain seq x y z
N MET A 1 -22.95 -5.15 -13.97
CA MET A 1 -22.62 -3.84 -13.36
C MET A 1 -21.78 -3.04 -14.34
N ALA A 2 -22.23 -1.84 -14.73
CA ALA A 2 -21.45 -0.99 -15.63
C ALA A 2 -20.32 -0.32 -14.84
N TYR A 3 -19.08 -0.67 -15.14
CA TYR A 3 -17.91 -0.03 -14.58
C TYR A 3 -17.75 1.39 -15.15
N SER A 4 -17.83 2.38 -14.29
CA SER A 4 -17.61 3.77 -14.66
C SER A 4 -16.15 3.97 -15.14
N SER A 5 -15.99 4.62 -16.29
CA SER A 5 -14.68 4.89 -16.93
C SER A 5 -13.77 5.87 -16.13
N ARG A 6 -14.15 6.29 -14.93
CA ARG A 6 -13.44 7.24 -14.06
C ARG A 6 -12.57 6.60 -12.98
N SER A 7 -12.53 5.28 -12.87
CA SER A 7 -11.95 4.62 -11.68
C SER A 7 -10.46 4.25 -11.76
N LYS A 8 -9.68 4.84 -12.68
CA LYS A 8 -8.20 4.73 -12.75
C LYS A 8 -7.58 3.53 -11.99
N GLY A 9 -7.96 2.29 -12.36
CA GLY A 9 -7.44 1.08 -11.74
C GLY A 9 -8.06 0.67 -10.39
N ILE A 10 -8.99 1.43 -9.82
CA ILE A 10 -9.66 1.08 -8.53
C ILE A 10 -10.39 -0.26 -8.65
N ASN A 11 -11.11 -0.46 -9.75
CA ASN A 11 -11.88 -1.70 -9.97
C ASN A 11 -10.97 -2.93 -10.07
N GLN A 12 -9.82 -2.80 -10.73
CA GLN A 12 -8.86 -3.90 -10.85
C GLN A 12 -8.25 -4.24 -9.49
N ARG A 13 -7.90 -3.23 -8.69
CA ARG A 13 -7.39 -3.43 -7.33
C ARG A 13 -8.42 -4.07 -6.40
N ASN A 14 -9.66 -3.58 -6.43
CA ASN A 14 -10.74 -4.16 -5.63
C ASN A 14 -11.02 -5.60 -6.05
N PHE A 15 -11.06 -5.90 -7.35
CA PHE A 15 -11.25 -7.26 -7.84
C PHE A 15 -10.12 -8.20 -7.39
N ALA A 16 -8.88 -7.74 -7.40
CA ALA A 16 -7.75 -8.51 -6.88
C ALA A 16 -7.87 -8.76 -5.37
N LEU A 17 -8.31 -7.76 -4.59
CA LEU A 17 -8.57 -7.93 -3.16
C LEU A 17 -9.69 -8.92 -2.89
N ASP A 18 -10.79 -8.88 -3.65
CA ASP A 18 -11.89 -9.84 -3.55
C ASP A 18 -11.41 -11.29 -3.80
N ILE A 19 -10.53 -11.51 -4.79
CA ILE A 19 -9.93 -12.82 -5.05
C ILE A 19 -9.07 -13.27 -3.87
N ILE A 20 -8.25 -12.38 -3.34
CA ILE A 20 -7.38 -12.67 -2.21
C ILE A 20 -8.22 -13.03 -0.97
N GLU A 21 -9.24 -12.24 -0.67
CA GLU A 21 -10.14 -12.48 0.45
C GLU A 21 -10.80 -13.86 0.33
N ASN A 22 -11.45 -14.15 -0.78
CA ASN A 22 -12.12 -15.45 -0.99
C ASN A 22 -11.16 -16.63 -0.94
N ARG A 23 -9.89 -16.46 -1.30
CA ARG A 23 -8.91 -17.56 -1.32
C ARG A 23 -8.26 -17.82 0.02
N TYR A 24 -8.07 -16.77 0.85
CA TYR A 24 -7.22 -16.83 2.03
C TYR A 24 -7.95 -16.61 3.35
N ILE A 25 -9.24 -16.24 3.32
CA ILE A 25 -10.02 -15.99 4.55
C ILE A 25 -10.00 -17.19 5.50
N ASP A 26 -10.02 -18.40 4.95
CA ASP A 26 -10.01 -19.65 5.72
C ASP A 26 -8.61 -20.20 6.01
N ASN A 27 -7.55 -19.53 5.50
CA ASN A 27 -6.17 -20.01 5.63
C ASN A 27 -5.33 -19.12 6.55
N SER A 28 -5.56 -19.22 7.84
CA SER A 28 -4.91 -18.41 8.88
C SER A 28 -3.38 -18.51 8.90
N GLN A 29 -2.81 -19.59 8.40
CA GLN A 29 -1.35 -19.79 8.38
C GLN A 29 -0.69 -18.94 7.29
N LEU A 30 -1.28 -18.86 6.09
CA LEU A 30 -0.78 -18.04 4.99
C LEU A 30 -1.01 -16.55 5.24
N SER A 31 -2.14 -16.19 5.87
CA SER A 31 -2.48 -14.79 6.11
C SER A 31 -1.51 -14.08 7.08
N ARG A 32 -0.91 -14.81 8.01
CA ARG A 32 -0.03 -14.24 9.04
C ARG A 32 1.27 -13.65 8.49
N ASN A 33 1.79 -14.18 7.40
CA ASN A 33 3.08 -13.79 6.84
C ASN A 33 2.99 -13.18 5.44
N ALA A 34 1.80 -13.14 4.84
CA ALA A 34 1.59 -12.56 3.53
C ALA A 34 1.47 -11.04 3.61
N VAL A 35 1.99 -10.38 2.58
CA VAL A 35 1.96 -8.92 2.43
C VAL A 35 1.37 -8.58 1.07
N ILE A 36 0.52 -7.56 1.02
CA ILE A 36 -0.02 -7.00 -0.20
C ILE A 36 0.75 -5.72 -0.53
N TYR A 37 1.20 -5.63 -1.76
CA TYR A 37 1.83 -4.46 -2.33
C TYR A 37 1.26 -4.21 -3.73
N PHE A 38 0.83 -2.97 -3.99
CA PHE A 38 0.31 -2.57 -5.30
C PHE A 38 1.44 -2.00 -6.16
N ALA A 39 1.87 -2.78 -7.12
CA ALA A 39 2.90 -2.39 -8.07
C ALA A 39 2.26 -1.86 -9.37
N ASP A 40 2.46 -0.59 -9.69
CA ASP A 40 2.04 -0.01 -10.96
C ASP A 40 2.95 -0.51 -12.10
N GLY A 41 2.36 -0.79 -13.27
CA GLY A 41 3.08 -1.41 -14.39
C GLY A 41 4.06 -0.49 -15.12
N ASP A 42 4.02 0.81 -14.86
CA ASP A 42 4.88 1.84 -15.45
C ASP A 42 5.97 2.36 -14.51
N ASN A 43 6.06 1.82 -13.30
CA ASN A 43 7.10 2.14 -12.33
C ASN A 43 8.34 1.24 -12.51
N THR A 44 9.48 1.72 -12.02
CA THR A 44 10.70 0.94 -11.86
C THR A 44 10.91 0.61 -10.38
N TYR A 45 11.15 -0.64 -10.07
CA TYR A 45 11.30 -1.13 -8.69
C TYR A 45 12.70 -1.64 -8.44
N ASP A 46 13.29 -1.24 -7.31
CA ASP A 46 14.52 -1.83 -6.80
C ASP A 46 14.22 -3.20 -6.17
N THR A 47 15.01 -4.22 -6.51
CA THR A 47 14.81 -5.58 -6.00
C THR A 47 14.91 -5.67 -4.48
N ARG A 48 15.68 -4.78 -3.84
CA ARG A 48 15.78 -4.69 -2.37
C ARG A 48 14.46 -4.31 -1.69
N LEU A 49 13.51 -3.74 -2.45
CA LEU A 49 12.18 -3.46 -1.93
C LEU A 49 11.48 -4.72 -1.40
N VAL A 50 11.69 -5.87 -2.04
CA VAL A 50 11.10 -7.15 -1.59
C VAL A 50 11.53 -7.49 -0.17
N ASP A 51 12.81 -7.26 0.17
CA ASP A 51 13.34 -7.52 1.51
C ASP A 51 12.70 -6.61 2.58
N GLU A 52 12.27 -5.41 2.19
CA GLU A 52 11.55 -4.50 3.08
C GLU A 52 10.06 -4.85 3.16
N LEU A 53 9.43 -5.23 2.06
CA LEU A 53 8.02 -5.63 2.02
C LEU A 53 7.73 -6.80 2.97
N VAL A 54 8.58 -7.82 3.00
CA VAL A 54 8.39 -9.01 3.85
C VAL A 54 8.48 -8.72 5.35
N LYS A 55 9.01 -7.57 5.74
CA LYS A 55 9.07 -7.12 7.14
C LYS A 55 7.77 -6.49 7.63
N THR A 56 6.82 -6.20 6.74
CA THR A 56 5.55 -5.56 7.08
C THR A 56 4.72 -6.44 8.03
N ARG A 57 4.32 -5.88 9.17
CA ARG A 57 3.47 -6.57 10.18
C ARG A 57 2.11 -5.91 10.40
N GLY A 58 1.89 -4.78 9.78
CA GLY A 58 0.66 -4.00 9.77
C GLY A 58 0.61 -3.25 8.48
N VAL A 59 0.83 -1.94 8.54
CA VAL A 59 1.04 -1.06 7.37
C VAL A 59 2.44 -0.49 7.45
N SER A 60 3.22 -0.64 6.37
CA SER A 60 4.53 0.00 6.22
C SER A 60 4.47 1.05 5.14
N VAL A 61 5.19 2.15 5.36
CA VAL A 61 5.30 3.26 4.42
C VAL A 61 6.74 3.41 3.98
N PHE A 62 6.95 3.54 2.66
CA PHE A 62 8.26 3.65 2.03
C PHE A 62 8.39 5.00 1.30
N PRO A 63 9.59 5.58 1.24
CA PRO A 63 9.85 6.70 0.34
C PRO A 63 9.66 6.28 -1.13
N VAL A 64 9.02 7.15 -1.91
CA VAL A 64 8.83 6.97 -3.36
C VAL A 64 9.48 8.15 -4.07
N GLY A 65 10.33 7.87 -5.04
CA GLY A 65 11.00 8.88 -5.86
C GLY A 65 10.19 9.27 -7.10
N PHE A 66 10.35 10.54 -7.53
CA PHE A 66 9.83 11.08 -8.78
C PHE A 66 8.32 10.91 -8.98
N THR A 67 7.54 11.21 -7.94
CA THR A 67 6.09 11.11 -8.00
C THR A 67 5.41 12.47 -7.89
N ALA A 68 4.31 12.65 -8.62
CA ALA A 68 3.49 13.87 -8.62
C ALA A 68 4.27 15.18 -8.81
N GLY A 69 5.35 15.16 -9.59
CA GLY A 69 6.23 16.31 -9.82
C GLY A 69 7.18 16.64 -8.67
N LEU A 70 7.24 15.80 -7.64
CA LEU A 70 8.15 15.90 -6.52
C LEU A 70 9.35 14.95 -6.70
N LEU A 71 10.48 15.31 -6.10
CA LEU A 71 11.66 14.44 -6.09
C LEU A 71 11.41 13.16 -5.29
N TYR A 72 10.60 13.24 -4.23
CA TYR A 72 10.18 12.11 -3.43
C TYR A 72 8.93 12.43 -2.61
N GLU A 73 8.18 11.39 -2.27
CA GLU A 73 7.15 11.40 -1.22
C GLU A 73 7.60 10.49 -0.08
N ARG A 74 7.30 10.87 1.16
CA ARG A 74 7.61 10.05 2.35
C ARG A 74 6.76 10.44 3.53
N CYS A 75 6.67 9.58 4.55
CA CYS A 75 6.19 9.98 5.86
C CYS A 75 7.30 10.74 6.63
N LEU A 76 6.85 11.62 7.53
CA LEU A 76 7.69 12.24 8.54
C LEU A 76 7.49 11.48 9.85
N VAL A 77 8.58 11.04 10.44
CA VAL A 77 8.56 10.31 11.71
C VAL A 77 9.10 11.22 12.80
N ASP A 78 8.39 11.29 13.92
CA ASP A 78 8.89 11.95 15.14
C ASP A 78 10.02 11.10 15.74
N GLU A 79 11.20 11.68 15.87
CA GLU A 79 12.41 10.97 16.32
C GLU A 79 12.30 10.49 17.78
N LYS A 80 11.47 11.14 18.61
CA LYS A 80 11.32 10.79 20.02
C LYS A 80 10.33 9.64 20.23
N THR A 81 9.26 9.64 19.46
CA THR A 81 8.16 8.67 19.64
C THR A 81 8.20 7.54 18.63
N GLY A 82 8.89 7.69 17.49
CA GLY A 82 8.87 6.75 16.37
C GLY A 82 7.55 6.73 15.60
N LEU A 83 6.62 7.63 15.90
CA LEU A 83 5.31 7.70 15.28
C LEU A 83 5.30 8.61 14.04
N VAL A 84 4.40 8.34 13.12
CA VAL A 84 4.19 9.19 11.95
C VAL A 84 3.59 10.52 12.40
N ALA A 85 4.32 11.62 12.16
CA ALA A 85 3.94 12.98 12.51
C ALA A 85 3.37 13.76 11.31
N GLY A 86 3.53 13.26 10.08
CA GLY A 86 3.05 13.91 8.88
C GLY A 86 3.58 13.27 7.61
N PHE A 87 3.39 13.98 6.49
CA PHE A 87 3.77 13.50 5.17
C PHE A 87 4.37 14.61 4.33
N VAL A 88 5.38 14.26 3.53
CA VAL A 88 5.86 15.05 2.39
C VAL A 88 5.32 14.39 1.12
N GLY A 89 4.47 15.09 0.38
CA GLY A 89 3.85 14.57 -0.82
C GLY A 89 2.77 15.50 -1.38
N TRP A 90 2.25 15.15 -2.55
CA TRP A 90 1.15 15.90 -3.14
C TRP A 90 -0.15 15.64 -2.36
N ARG A 91 -0.62 16.67 -1.66
CA ARG A 91 -1.77 16.51 -0.76
C ARG A 91 -3.09 16.27 -1.48
N GLY A 92 -3.42 17.05 -2.51
CA GLY A 92 -4.64 16.87 -3.31
C GLY A 92 -5.93 16.62 -2.55
N GLY A 93 -6.05 17.13 -1.31
CA GLY A 93 -7.18 16.86 -0.42
C GLY A 93 -7.17 15.47 0.23
N ARG A 94 -6.11 14.67 0.05
CA ARG A 94 -5.99 13.32 0.61
C ARG A 94 -5.60 13.35 2.09
N LYS A 95 -6.22 12.47 2.88
CA LYS A 95 -5.85 12.28 4.30
C LYS A 95 -4.46 11.65 4.44
N PHE A 96 -4.12 10.72 3.56
CA PHE A 96 -2.81 10.06 3.46
C PHE A 96 -2.21 10.39 2.10
N PRO A 97 -1.44 11.47 1.97
CA PRO A 97 -0.88 11.93 0.69
C PRO A 97 0.39 11.15 0.33
N ILE A 98 0.22 9.88 0.05
CA ILE A 98 1.29 8.95 -0.35
C ILE A 98 0.83 8.23 -1.61
N ASP A 99 1.77 8.00 -2.53
CA ASP A 99 1.56 7.16 -3.70
C ASP A 99 1.34 5.69 -3.30
N MET A 100 0.58 4.94 -4.13
CA MET A 100 0.31 3.52 -3.90
C MET A 100 1.60 2.69 -3.84
N ALA A 101 2.63 3.08 -4.59
CA ALA A 101 3.95 2.46 -4.53
C ALA A 101 4.68 2.71 -3.20
N GLY A 102 4.16 3.61 -2.37
CA GLY A 102 4.76 4.03 -1.10
C GLY A 102 4.28 3.24 0.12
N PHE A 103 3.41 2.24 -0.03
CA PHE A 103 3.00 1.45 1.13
C PHE A 103 2.74 -0.03 0.82
N SER A 104 2.81 -0.81 1.88
CA SER A 104 2.39 -2.21 1.91
C SER A 104 1.54 -2.48 3.14
N ILE A 105 0.71 -3.50 3.06
CA ILE A 105 -0.18 -3.92 4.15
C ILE A 105 -0.07 -5.42 4.37
N SER A 106 -0.02 -5.87 5.63
CA SER A 106 -0.12 -7.28 5.92
C SER A 106 -1.50 -7.82 5.52
N LEU A 107 -1.54 -9.01 4.96
CA LEU A 107 -2.80 -9.64 4.54
C LEU A 107 -3.77 -9.78 5.72
N GLN A 108 -3.27 -10.09 6.91
CA GLN A 108 -4.08 -10.18 8.12
C GLN A 108 -4.84 -8.87 8.39
N VAL A 109 -4.14 -7.74 8.41
CA VAL A 109 -4.78 -6.42 8.65
C VAL A 109 -5.75 -6.07 7.53
N CYS A 110 -5.42 -6.41 6.29
CA CYS A 110 -6.32 -6.19 5.17
C CYS A 110 -7.64 -6.96 5.34
N LEU A 111 -7.58 -8.24 5.67
CA LEU A 111 -8.76 -9.08 5.89
C LEU A 111 -9.60 -8.62 7.10
N GLU A 112 -8.97 -8.24 8.20
CA GLU A 112 -9.64 -7.72 9.39
C GLU A 112 -10.33 -6.36 9.13
N SER A 113 -9.83 -5.57 8.18
CA SER A 113 -10.39 -4.25 7.85
C SER A 113 -11.57 -4.33 6.88
N CYS A 114 -11.74 -5.44 6.16
CA CYS A 114 -12.82 -5.69 5.22
C CYS A 114 -14.07 -6.29 5.90
N LEU A 115 -13.99 -6.66 7.16
CA LEU A 115 -15.10 -7.15 7.98
C LEU A 115 -15.74 -6.02 8.77
#